data_d9a57612d5ae03383ebccf09c59a55e7
#
_entry.id   d9a57612d5ae03383ebccf09c59a55e7
#
_cell.length_a   1.000
_cell.length_b   1.000
_cell.length_c   1.000
_cell.angle_alpha   90.00
_cell.angle_beta   90.00
_cell.angle_gamma   90.00
#
_symmetry.space_group_name_H-M   'P 1'
#
loop_
_entity.id
_entity.type
_entity.pdbx_description
1 polymer ?
#
loop_
_entity_poly.entity_id
_entity_poly.type
_entity_poly.pdbx_seq_one_letter_code
_entity_poly.pdbx_strand_id
1 'polypeptide(L)'
;MGLSEDLERVALQERELQLTRMDEQMAWEIGTRLRTMAEERGLAIVIDVRRFGQPLFYTALKGTTPDNVSWVHRKSNVVARFHRSSYGVGLTMTQKNTSLEERGLPINEYASHGGSFPLAVKGAGIVGSVTVSGLPQRADHELVVEALCGILGRDYSELKLGPE
;
A
#
# COMPACT_ATOMS: atom_id res chain seq x y z
N MET A 1 8.34 13.66 11.97
CA MET A 1 7.19 13.16 12.73
C MET A 1 7.60 11.90 13.50
N GLY A 2 7.17 11.76 14.75
CA GLY A 2 7.56 10.61 15.55
C GLY A 2 6.79 9.34 15.21
N LEU A 3 7.27 8.21 15.71
CA LEU A 3 6.67 6.89 15.47
C LEU A 3 5.19 6.83 15.87
N SER A 4 4.86 7.38 17.04
CA SER A 4 3.48 7.40 17.54
C SER A 4 2.55 8.23 16.64
N GLU A 5 3.03 9.37 16.18
CA GLU A 5 2.28 10.24 15.27
C GLU A 5 2.09 9.57 13.90
N ASP A 6 3.11 8.89 13.39
CA ASP A 6 3.02 8.12 12.15
C ASP A 6 1.98 7.01 12.27
N LEU A 7 1.99 6.28 13.39
CA LEU A 7 1.00 5.21 13.63
C LEU A 7 -0.43 5.75 13.65
N GLU A 8 -0.65 6.87 14.32
CA GLU A 8 -1.96 7.52 14.35
C GLU A 8 -2.40 7.99 12.98
N ARG A 9 -1.46 8.56 12.22
CA ARG A 9 -1.74 9.07 10.88
C ARG A 9 -2.04 7.93 9.90
N VAL A 10 -1.28 6.84 9.94
CA VAL A 10 -1.53 5.67 9.09
C VAL A 10 -2.90 5.05 9.43
N ALA A 11 -3.23 4.95 10.72
CA ALA A 11 -4.54 4.46 11.13
C ALA A 11 -5.68 5.36 10.61
N LEU A 12 -5.47 6.68 10.59
CA LEU A 12 -6.42 7.63 10.03
C LEU A 12 -6.58 7.40 8.52
N GLN A 13 -5.48 7.25 7.80
CA GLN A 13 -5.51 6.95 6.36
C GLN A 13 -6.34 5.69 6.07
N GLU A 14 -6.08 4.61 6.81
CA GLU A 14 -6.80 3.34 6.64
C GLU A 14 -8.30 3.47 6.94
N ARG A 15 -8.65 4.24 7.95
CA ARG A 15 -10.05 4.46 8.31
C ARG A 15 -10.79 5.35 7.32
N GLU A 16 -10.14 6.38 6.81
CA GLU A 16 -10.77 7.38 5.94
C GLU A 16 -10.81 6.98 4.45
N LEU A 17 -9.88 6.15 4.00
CA LEU A 17 -9.76 5.79 2.58
C LEU A 17 -10.49 4.47 2.30
N GLN A 18 -11.82 4.50 2.42
CA GLN A 18 -12.68 3.37 2.12
C GLN A 18 -13.44 3.60 0.82
N LEU A 19 -13.47 2.56 0.00
CA LEU A 19 -14.17 2.56 -1.28
C LEU A 19 -15.65 2.26 -1.10
N THR A 20 -16.48 2.64 -2.08
CA THR A 20 -17.89 2.23 -2.12
C THR A 20 -18.06 0.93 -2.89
N ARG A 21 -17.11 0.60 -3.77
CA ARG A 21 -17.07 -0.67 -4.52
C ARG A 21 -15.63 -1.02 -4.85
N MET A 22 -15.37 -2.29 -5.09
CA MET A 22 -14.08 -2.76 -5.60
C MET A 22 -14.34 -3.83 -6.67
N ASP A 23 -14.42 -3.39 -7.92
CA ASP A 23 -14.59 -4.22 -9.10
C ASP A 23 -13.38 -4.04 -10.05
N GLU A 24 -13.45 -4.68 -11.21
CA GLU A 24 -12.40 -4.61 -12.22
C GLU A 24 -12.20 -3.18 -12.74
N GLN A 25 -13.29 -2.41 -12.84
CA GLN A 25 -13.21 -1.01 -13.26
C GLN A 25 -12.50 -0.15 -12.22
N MET A 26 -12.78 -0.35 -10.93
CA MET A 26 -12.09 0.37 -9.86
C MET A 26 -10.60 0.02 -9.84
N ALA A 27 -10.27 -1.24 -10.06
CA ALA A 27 -8.86 -1.67 -10.16
C ALA A 27 -8.15 -0.95 -11.31
N TRP A 28 -8.81 -0.81 -12.45
CA TRP A 28 -8.29 -0.07 -13.60
C TRP A 28 -8.08 1.41 -13.25
N GLU A 29 -9.05 2.04 -12.60
CA GLU A 29 -8.98 3.46 -12.21
C GLU A 29 -7.83 3.71 -11.23
N ILE A 30 -7.67 2.88 -10.21
CA ILE A 30 -6.58 2.99 -9.23
C ILE A 30 -5.24 2.76 -9.92
N GLY A 31 -5.13 1.69 -10.68
CA GLY A 31 -3.88 1.31 -11.35
C GLY A 31 -3.42 2.33 -12.37
N THR A 32 -4.32 2.83 -13.21
CA THR A 32 -3.98 3.83 -14.22
C THR A 32 -3.66 5.19 -13.61
N ARG A 33 -4.32 5.57 -12.52
CA ARG A 33 -3.96 6.78 -11.79
C ARG A 33 -2.53 6.70 -11.24
N LEU A 34 -2.17 5.60 -10.61
CA LEU A 34 -0.81 5.38 -10.11
C LEU A 34 0.21 5.40 -11.26
N ARG A 35 -0.12 4.75 -12.38
CA ARG A 35 0.78 4.74 -13.53
C ARG A 35 0.98 6.15 -14.10
N THR A 36 -0.07 6.94 -14.22
CA THR A 36 0.03 8.32 -14.69
C THR A 36 0.91 9.16 -13.78
N MET A 37 0.70 9.05 -12.45
CA MET A 37 1.54 9.73 -11.47
C MET A 37 3.01 9.33 -11.61
N ALA A 38 3.27 8.04 -11.76
CA ALA A 38 4.62 7.53 -11.92
C ALA A 38 5.29 8.01 -13.20
N GLU A 39 4.57 8.01 -14.31
CA GLU A 39 5.09 8.49 -15.60
C GLU A 39 5.41 9.99 -15.53
N GLU A 40 4.52 10.79 -14.98
CA GLU A 40 4.72 12.24 -14.83
C GLU A 40 5.91 12.59 -13.94
N ARG A 41 6.17 11.77 -12.93
CA ARG A 41 7.24 11.99 -11.95
C ARG A 41 8.51 11.20 -12.25
N GLY A 42 8.54 10.42 -13.31
CA GLY A 42 9.69 9.60 -13.69
C GLY A 42 10.04 8.53 -12.67
N LEU A 43 9.05 7.89 -12.06
CA LEU A 43 9.27 6.89 -11.01
C LEU A 43 9.39 5.48 -11.60
N ALA A 44 10.41 4.75 -11.15
CA ALA A 44 10.63 3.35 -11.55
C ALA A 44 9.95 2.43 -10.54
N ILE A 45 8.66 2.18 -10.73
CA ILE A 45 7.85 1.39 -9.80
C ILE A 45 7.08 0.29 -10.50
N VAL A 46 6.78 -0.76 -9.74
CA VAL A 46 5.78 -1.78 -10.06
C VAL A 46 4.50 -1.40 -9.33
N ILE A 47 3.36 -1.53 -10.02
CA ILE A 47 2.03 -1.26 -9.48
C ILE A 47 1.21 -2.55 -9.62
N ASP A 48 0.55 -2.95 -8.53
CA ASP A 48 -0.29 -4.15 -8.48
C ASP A 48 -1.58 -3.82 -7.74
N VAL A 49 -2.72 -4.17 -8.33
CA VAL A 49 -4.03 -4.07 -7.68
C VAL A 49 -4.68 -5.44 -7.75
N ARG A 50 -5.02 -6.00 -6.59
CA ARG A 50 -5.61 -7.34 -6.51
C ARG A 50 -6.80 -7.40 -5.56
N ARG A 51 -7.71 -8.32 -5.87
CA ARG A 51 -8.90 -8.59 -5.06
C ARG A 51 -8.92 -10.08 -4.73
N PHE A 52 -8.98 -10.42 -3.46
CA PHE A 52 -8.95 -11.81 -2.97
C PHE A 52 -7.80 -12.63 -3.58
N GLY A 53 -6.63 -12.00 -3.70
CA GLY A 53 -5.45 -12.66 -4.24
C GLY A 53 -5.36 -12.70 -5.76
N GLN A 54 -6.40 -12.28 -6.49
CA GLN A 54 -6.38 -12.21 -7.94
C GLN A 54 -5.84 -10.86 -8.41
N PRO A 55 -4.75 -10.81 -9.18
CA PRO A 55 -4.31 -9.56 -9.82
C PRO A 55 -5.35 -9.08 -10.82
N LEU A 56 -5.79 -7.84 -10.68
CA LEU A 56 -6.74 -7.19 -11.60
C LEU A 56 -6.06 -6.13 -12.45
N PHE A 57 -5.00 -5.51 -11.94
CA PHE A 57 -4.16 -4.57 -12.66
C PHE A 57 -2.71 -4.80 -12.24
N TYR A 58 -1.82 -4.85 -13.20
CA TYR A 58 -0.39 -4.97 -12.95
C TYR A 58 0.37 -4.22 -14.02
N THR A 59 1.36 -3.43 -13.62
CA THR A 59 2.28 -2.81 -14.55
C THR A 59 3.65 -2.61 -13.91
N ALA A 60 4.70 -2.78 -14.70
CA ALA A 60 6.07 -2.51 -14.31
C ALA A 60 6.61 -1.40 -15.21
N LEU A 61 7.03 -0.28 -14.62
CA LEU A 61 7.59 0.81 -15.38
C LEU A 61 9.08 0.58 -15.62
N LYS A 62 9.65 1.34 -16.56
CA LYS A 62 11.06 1.26 -16.91
C LYS A 62 11.94 1.49 -15.67
N GLY A 63 12.96 0.66 -15.51
CA GLY A 63 13.88 0.73 -14.37
C GLY A 63 13.59 -0.26 -13.26
N THR A 64 12.45 -0.96 -13.31
CA THR A 64 12.12 -2.03 -12.36
C THR A 64 12.74 -3.35 -12.79
N THR A 65 12.84 -4.28 -11.85
CA THR A 65 13.40 -5.63 -12.08
C THR A 65 12.48 -6.68 -11.45
N PRO A 66 12.70 -7.98 -11.71
CA PRO A 66 11.94 -9.04 -11.02
C PRO A 66 12.00 -8.97 -9.49
N ASP A 67 13.02 -8.35 -8.90
CA ASP A 67 13.10 -8.16 -7.46
C ASP A 67 11.90 -7.34 -6.94
N ASN A 68 11.46 -6.35 -7.70
CA ASN A 68 10.27 -5.55 -7.34
C ASN A 68 9.00 -6.41 -7.29
N VAL A 69 8.91 -7.44 -8.14
CA VAL A 69 7.79 -8.40 -8.12
C VAL A 69 7.76 -9.16 -6.80
N SER A 70 8.93 -9.60 -6.33
CA SER A 70 9.07 -10.26 -5.03
C SER A 70 8.60 -9.34 -3.88
N TRP A 71 8.98 -8.08 -3.90
CA TRP A 71 8.53 -7.11 -2.91
C TRP A 71 7.02 -6.93 -2.91
N VAL A 72 6.41 -6.84 -4.10
CA VAL A 72 4.94 -6.74 -4.24
C VAL A 72 4.26 -7.94 -3.59
N HIS A 73 4.73 -9.14 -3.88
CA HIS A 73 4.19 -10.38 -3.30
C HIS A 73 4.26 -10.34 -1.77
N ARG A 74 5.42 -10.03 -1.23
CA ARG A 74 5.67 -10.05 0.21
C ARG A 74 4.87 -8.97 0.96
N LYS A 75 4.79 -7.76 0.40
CA LYS A 75 4.02 -6.66 0.98
C LYS A 75 2.50 -6.93 0.93
N SER A 76 2.01 -7.40 -0.20
CA SER A 76 0.57 -7.70 -0.34
C SER A 76 0.12 -8.85 0.56
N ASN A 77 1.00 -9.81 0.83
CA ASN A 77 0.72 -10.88 1.78
C ASN A 77 0.51 -10.34 3.20
N VAL A 78 1.23 -9.28 3.59
CA VAL A 78 1.02 -8.64 4.89
C VAL A 78 -0.39 -8.05 4.97
N VAL A 79 -0.83 -7.34 3.95
CA VAL A 79 -2.20 -6.78 3.92
C VAL A 79 -3.25 -7.88 3.98
N ALA A 80 -3.08 -8.94 3.19
CA ALA A 80 -4.03 -10.07 3.17
C ALA A 80 -4.16 -10.75 4.53
N ARG A 81 -3.08 -10.80 5.30
CA ARG A 81 -3.06 -11.46 6.61
C ARG A 81 -3.53 -10.56 7.75
N PHE A 82 -3.10 -9.31 7.77
CA PHE A 82 -3.33 -8.42 8.91
C PHE A 82 -4.49 -7.44 8.70
N HIS A 83 -4.97 -7.30 7.46
CA HIS A 83 -5.99 -6.32 7.07
C HIS A 83 -5.60 -4.88 7.43
N ARG A 84 -4.31 -4.59 7.35
CA ARG A 84 -3.71 -3.28 7.57
C ARG A 84 -2.66 -3.04 6.50
N SER A 85 -2.28 -1.78 6.30
CA SER A 85 -1.18 -1.43 5.40
C SER A 85 0.12 -2.07 5.86
N SER A 86 0.96 -2.47 4.91
CA SER A 86 2.26 -3.05 5.25
C SER A 86 3.14 -2.07 6.01
N TYR A 87 3.00 -0.75 5.75
CA TYR A 87 3.70 0.28 6.50
C TYR A 87 3.23 0.33 7.96
N GLY A 88 1.91 0.32 8.17
CA GLY A 88 1.34 0.33 9.52
C GLY A 88 1.76 -0.90 10.34
N VAL A 89 1.81 -2.07 9.72
CA VAL A 89 2.29 -3.28 10.39
C VAL A 89 3.76 -3.12 10.77
N GLY A 90 4.60 -2.61 9.85
CA GLY A 90 6.03 -2.38 10.13
C GLY A 90 6.26 -1.40 11.28
N LEU A 91 5.52 -0.29 11.31
CA LEU A 91 5.60 0.67 12.40
C LEU A 91 5.18 0.04 13.74
N THR A 92 4.15 -0.79 13.73
CA THR A 92 3.70 -1.51 14.94
C THR A 92 4.78 -2.50 15.42
N MET A 93 5.44 -3.21 14.50
CA MET A 93 6.53 -4.11 14.87
C MET A 93 7.68 -3.33 15.51
N THR A 94 8.05 -2.18 14.93
CA THR A 94 9.08 -1.30 15.50
C THR A 94 8.68 -0.84 16.90
N GLN A 95 7.46 -0.39 17.09
CA GLN A 95 6.96 0.07 18.39
C GLN A 95 7.04 -1.02 19.46
N LYS A 96 6.72 -2.25 19.08
CA LYS A 96 6.74 -3.41 19.99
C LYS A 96 8.10 -4.08 20.09
N ASN A 97 9.10 -3.55 19.40
CA ASN A 97 10.45 -4.11 19.33
C ASN A 97 10.45 -5.60 18.95
N THR A 98 9.72 -5.93 17.90
CA THR A 98 9.59 -7.30 17.37
C THR A 98 9.66 -7.28 15.83
N SER A 99 9.51 -8.45 15.21
CA SER A 99 9.50 -8.61 13.77
C SER A 99 8.47 -9.65 13.35
N LEU A 100 8.14 -9.71 12.05
CA LEU A 100 7.28 -10.75 11.52
C LEU A 100 7.90 -12.14 11.66
N GLU A 101 9.24 -12.24 11.54
CA GLU A 101 9.97 -13.48 11.73
C GLU A 101 9.82 -14.03 13.15
N GLU A 102 9.89 -13.18 14.16
CA GLU A 102 9.65 -13.56 15.55
C GLU A 102 8.22 -14.05 15.78
N ARG A 103 7.31 -13.65 14.91
CA ARG A 103 5.91 -14.10 14.93
C ARG A 103 5.69 -15.36 14.10
N GLY A 104 6.75 -15.96 13.58
CA GLY A 104 6.68 -17.20 12.80
C GLY A 104 6.37 -17.03 11.33
N LEU A 105 6.47 -15.82 10.79
CA LEU A 105 6.22 -15.56 9.37
C LEU A 105 7.53 -15.55 8.58
N PRO A 106 7.63 -16.33 7.49
CA PRO A 106 8.87 -16.42 6.73
C PRO A 106 9.18 -15.13 5.97
N ILE A 107 10.43 -14.72 6.01
CA ILE A 107 10.90 -13.48 5.39
C ILE A 107 10.73 -13.46 3.87
N ASN A 108 10.76 -14.62 3.23
CA ASN A 108 10.58 -14.74 1.78
C ASN A 108 9.12 -14.62 1.32
N GLU A 109 8.18 -14.64 2.26
CA GLU A 109 6.75 -14.55 1.96
C GLU A 109 6.12 -13.25 2.47
N TYR A 110 6.71 -12.61 3.46
CA TYR A 110 6.14 -11.44 4.14
C TYR A 110 7.16 -10.34 4.32
N ALA A 111 6.77 -9.10 3.99
CA ALA A 111 7.58 -7.91 4.26
C ALA A 111 6.68 -6.79 4.81
N SER A 112 6.99 -6.34 6.02
CA SER A 112 6.29 -5.21 6.65
C SER A 112 6.93 -3.87 6.28
N HIS A 113 7.32 -3.75 5.02
CA HIS A 113 7.80 -2.50 4.43
C HIS A 113 6.65 -1.80 3.72
N GLY A 114 6.64 -0.47 3.75
CA GLY A 114 5.57 0.32 3.14
C GLY A 114 5.40 0.10 1.66
N GLY A 115 4.16 0.22 1.21
CA GLY A 115 3.80 0.15 -0.20
C GLY A 115 2.51 -0.62 -0.50
N SER A 116 2.08 -1.52 0.36
CA SER A 116 0.80 -2.22 0.18
C SER A 116 -0.26 -1.65 1.12
N PHE A 117 -1.41 -1.30 0.56
CA PHE A 117 -2.51 -0.65 1.29
C PHE A 117 -3.79 -1.45 1.11
N PRO A 118 -4.61 -1.62 2.18
CA PRO A 118 -5.82 -2.41 2.07
C PRO A 118 -6.89 -1.71 1.25
N LEU A 119 -7.56 -2.47 0.38
CA LEU A 119 -8.74 -2.02 -0.32
C LEU A 119 -9.95 -2.41 0.51
N ALA A 120 -10.45 -1.44 1.27
CA ALA A 120 -11.61 -1.62 2.14
C ALA A 120 -12.86 -1.07 1.46
N VAL A 121 -13.93 -1.86 1.46
CA VAL A 121 -15.22 -1.46 0.91
C VAL A 121 -16.17 -1.23 2.08
N LYS A 122 -16.85 -0.09 2.10
CA LYS A 122 -17.82 0.24 3.16
C LYS A 122 -18.88 -0.87 3.26
N GLY A 123 -19.03 -1.41 4.45
CA GLY A 123 -20.00 -2.47 4.73
C GLY A 123 -19.53 -3.88 4.38
N ALA A 124 -18.39 -4.04 3.71
CA ALA A 124 -17.87 -5.35 3.31
C ALA A 124 -16.52 -5.70 3.93
N GLY A 125 -15.74 -4.69 4.33
CA GLY A 125 -14.41 -4.90 4.89
C GLY A 125 -13.32 -4.95 3.83
N ILE A 126 -12.18 -5.57 4.16
CA ILE A 126 -11.02 -5.64 3.29
C ILE A 126 -11.21 -6.72 2.23
N VAL A 127 -11.13 -6.35 0.96
CA VAL A 127 -11.35 -7.28 -0.16
C VAL A 127 -10.10 -7.45 -1.03
N GLY A 128 -9.08 -6.65 -0.83
CA GLY A 128 -7.87 -6.71 -1.64
C GLY A 128 -6.81 -5.74 -1.19
N SER A 129 -5.87 -5.47 -2.08
CA SER A 129 -4.76 -4.56 -1.82
C SER A 129 -4.31 -3.84 -3.08
N VAL A 130 -3.75 -2.66 -2.90
CA VAL A 130 -2.99 -1.95 -3.92
C VAL A 130 -1.56 -1.82 -3.42
N THR A 131 -0.59 -2.16 -4.27
CA THR A 131 0.82 -2.24 -3.88
C THR A 131 1.69 -1.50 -4.88
N VAL A 132 2.65 -0.75 -4.35
CA VAL A 132 3.71 -0.08 -5.11
C VAL A 132 5.05 -0.57 -4.57
N SER A 133 6.00 -0.82 -5.46
CA SER A 133 7.37 -1.18 -5.08
C SER A 133 8.37 -0.50 -6.01
N GLY A 134 9.35 0.19 -5.45
CA GLY A 134 10.44 0.81 -6.19
C GLY A 134 11.03 2.06 -5.55
N LEU A 135 10.35 2.68 -4.60
CA LEU A 135 10.79 3.87 -3.87
C LEU A 135 11.19 3.48 -2.43
N PRO A 136 11.75 4.40 -1.64
CA PRO A 136 11.84 4.19 -0.20
C PRO A 136 10.46 3.86 0.36
N GLN A 137 10.39 3.02 1.38
CA GLN A 137 9.12 2.43 1.84
C GLN A 137 8.05 3.47 2.21
N ARG A 138 8.46 4.57 2.83
CA ARG A 138 7.52 5.65 3.19
C ARG A 138 6.93 6.30 1.94
N ALA A 139 7.75 6.50 0.91
CA ALA A 139 7.32 7.07 -0.36
C ALA A 139 6.43 6.11 -1.15
N ASP A 140 6.73 4.81 -1.16
CA ASP A 140 5.85 3.79 -1.76
C ASP A 140 4.46 3.85 -1.13
N HIS A 141 4.41 3.88 0.20
CA HIS A 141 3.15 3.96 0.95
C HIS A 141 2.38 5.25 0.62
N GLU A 142 3.07 6.39 0.67
CA GLU A 142 2.43 7.69 0.46
C GLU A 142 1.95 7.89 -0.98
N LEU A 143 2.62 7.30 -1.95
CA LEU A 143 2.14 7.36 -3.34
C LEU A 143 0.77 6.68 -3.48
N VAL A 144 0.59 5.54 -2.82
CA VAL A 144 -0.70 4.83 -2.80
C VAL A 144 -1.76 5.67 -2.10
N VAL A 145 -1.44 6.26 -0.96
CA VAL A 145 -2.38 7.11 -0.21
C VAL A 145 -2.82 8.31 -1.07
N GLU A 146 -1.87 8.96 -1.72
CA GLU A 146 -2.18 10.10 -2.60
C GLU A 146 -3.10 9.68 -3.75
N ALA A 147 -2.84 8.54 -4.39
CA ALA A 147 -3.68 8.03 -5.47
C ALA A 147 -5.10 7.73 -4.98
N LEU A 148 -5.25 7.09 -3.83
CA LEU A 148 -6.56 6.78 -3.27
C LEU A 148 -7.32 8.06 -2.87
N CYS A 149 -6.62 9.07 -2.36
CA CYS A 149 -7.22 10.39 -2.10
C CYS A 149 -7.81 10.96 -3.38
N GLY A 150 -7.07 10.89 -4.50
CA GLY A 150 -7.56 11.35 -5.80
C GLY A 150 -8.80 10.59 -6.28
N ILE A 151 -8.83 9.28 -6.11
CA ILE A 151 -9.98 8.43 -6.46
C ILE A 151 -11.22 8.82 -5.64
N LEU A 152 -11.02 9.09 -4.34
CA LEU A 152 -12.12 9.33 -3.39
C LEU A 152 -12.48 10.81 -3.22
N GLY A 153 -11.81 11.71 -3.93
CA GLY A 153 -12.06 13.15 -3.80
C GLY A 153 -11.66 13.70 -2.43
N ARG A 154 -10.65 13.10 -1.77
CA ARG A 154 -10.15 13.55 -0.48
C ARG A 154 -8.91 14.42 -0.68
N ASP A 155 -8.73 15.39 0.19
CA ASP A 155 -7.54 16.23 0.18
C ASP A 155 -6.35 15.47 0.79
N TYR A 156 -5.39 15.11 -0.06
CA TYR A 156 -4.19 14.40 0.39
C TYR A 156 -3.41 15.18 1.46
N SER A 157 -3.41 16.52 1.40
CA SER A 157 -2.70 17.33 2.40
C SER A 157 -3.20 17.12 3.83
N GLU A 158 -4.46 16.71 3.99
CA GLU A 158 -5.06 16.43 5.30
C GLU A 158 -4.71 15.04 5.83
N LEU A 159 -4.32 14.13 4.95
CA LEU A 159 -4.07 12.72 5.30
C LEU A 159 -2.61 12.30 5.22
N LYS A 160 -1.78 13.06 4.51
CA LYS A 160 -0.37 12.69 4.31
C LYS A 160 0.39 12.61 5.63
N LEU A 161 1.44 11.78 5.61
CA LEU A 161 2.42 11.75 6.68
C LEU A 161 3.22 13.07 6.70
N GLY A 162 3.65 13.47 7.87
CA GLY A 162 4.59 14.57 8.00
C GLY A 162 5.99 14.17 7.54
N PRO A 163 6.95 15.10 7.58
CA PRO A 163 8.35 14.79 7.29
C PRO A 163 8.91 13.79 8.32
N GLU A 164 9.91 12.99 7.90
CA GLU A 164 10.62 12.05 8.80
C GLU A 164 11.42 12.80 9.86
#